data_0fdcacfdae2eeaefcc68212b7a0730ff
#
_entry.id   0fdcacfdae2eeaefcc68212b7a0730ff
#
_cell.length_a   1.000
_cell.length_b   1.000
_cell.length_c   1.000
_cell.angle_alpha   90.00
_cell.angle_beta   90.00
_cell.angle_gamma   90.00
#
_symmetry.space_group_name_H-M   'P 1'
#
loop_
_entity.id
_entity.type
_entity.pdbx_description
1 polymer ?
#
loop_
_entity_poly.entity_id
_entity_poly.type
_entity_poly.pdbx_seq_one_letter_code
_entity_poly.pdbx_strand_id
1 'polypeptide(L)'
;MKRLIVVFGAVGCAIALACFSERGSGPVAGPAECRVPVSVIDSLHFIVAIRNFAFHPDSIAVPAGATVTWVNCEDVGQEPHTTTSDSAGVWGSADLTSGDRFSHTFATPGKFPYHCIPHQTFMRAKLVVQ
;
A
#
# COMPACT_ATOMS: atom_id res chain seq x y z
N MET A 1 18.72 12.16 -81.85
CA MET A 1 18.86 11.25 -80.72
C MET A 1 18.55 12.08 -79.43
N LYS A 2 17.31 11.94 -78.87
CA LYS A 2 16.87 12.69 -77.70
C LYS A 2 17.01 11.76 -76.51
N ARG A 3 17.86 12.14 -75.58
CA ARG A 3 18.03 11.37 -74.28
C ARG A 3 16.96 11.83 -73.29
N LEU A 4 16.12 10.89 -72.89
CA LEU A 4 15.07 11.07 -71.90
C LEU A 4 15.70 10.86 -70.53
N ILE A 5 15.73 11.89 -69.67
CA ILE A 5 16.16 11.84 -68.31
C ILE A 5 14.94 11.55 -67.45
N VAL A 6 14.90 10.35 -66.87
CA VAL A 6 13.87 9.97 -65.89
C VAL A 6 14.34 10.41 -64.52
N VAL A 7 13.67 11.38 -63.89
CA VAL A 7 13.93 11.81 -62.53
C VAL A 7 13.05 10.94 -61.61
N PHE A 8 13.70 10.07 -60.83
CA PHE A 8 13.02 9.35 -59.76
C PHE A 8 12.86 10.28 -58.56
N GLY A 9 11.65 10.74 -58.33
CA GLY A 9 11.26 11.43 -57.12
C GLY A 9 11.17 10.42 -55.95
N ALA A 10 12.06 10.56 -54.98
CA ALA A 10 11.96 9.82 -53.71
C ALA A 10 10.88 10.47 -52.86
N VAL A 11 9.74 9.79 -52.76
CA VAL A 11 8.71 10.15 -51.76
C VAL A 11 9.18 9.66 -50.38
N GLY A 12 9.72 10.60 -49.63
CA GLY A 12 10.05 10.35 -48.21
C GLY A 12 8.78 10.22 -47.37
N CYS A 13 8.44 9.02 -47.01
CA CYS A 13 7.38 8.77 -46.03
C CYS A 13 7.92 9.12 -44.61
N ALA A 14 7.62 10.34 -44.14
CA ALA A 14 7.88 10.72 -42.75
C ALA A 14 6.88 10.01 -41.86
N ILE A 15 7.33 8.92 -41.25
CA ILE A 15 6.59 8.26 -40.15
C ILE A 15 6.73 9.15 -38.93
N ALA A 16 5.71 9.96 -38.66
CA ALA A 16 5.59 10.63 -37.37
C ALA A 16 5.31 9.59 -36.28
N LEU A 17 6.31 9.23 -35.51
CA LEU A 17 6.09 8.54 -34.23
C LEU A 17 5.36 9.51 -33.30
N ALA A 18 4.05 9.46 -33.32
CA ALA A 18 3.25 10.04 -32.25
C ALA A 18 3.55 9.26 -30.98
N CYS A 19 4.39 9.81 -30.10
CA CYS A 19 4.45 9.37 -28.71
C CYS A 19 3.08 9.65 -28.09
N PHE A 20 2.23 8.65 -28.09
CA PHE A 20 1.02 8.66 -27.29
C PHE A 20 1.46 8.58 -25.83
N SER A 21 1.61 9.74 -25.20
CA SER A 21 1.66 9.84 -23.75
C SER A 21 0.24 9.56 -23.26
N GLU A 22 -0.06 8.31 -23.02
CA GLU A 22 -1.26 7.95 -22.27
C GLU A 22 -1.07 8.47 -20.83
N ARG A 23 -1.51 9.71 -20.61
CA ARG A 23 -1.90 10.14 -19.26
C ARG A 23 -3.17 9.37 -18.92
N GLY A 24 -2.97 8.13 -18.49
CA GLY A 24 -4.02 7.37 -17.83
C GLY A 24 -4.40 8.11 -16.57
N SER A 25 -5.49 8.88 -16.62
CA SER A 25 -6.23 9.28 -15.43
C SER A 25 -6.99 8.03 -14.93
N GLY A 26 -6.24 6.98 -14.62
CA GLY A 26 -6.75 5.88 -13.81
C GLY A 26 -6.88 6.36 -12.37
N PRO A 27 -7.80 5.79 -11.59
CA PRO A 27 -7.85 6.07 -10.16
C PRO A 27 -6.45 5.87 -9.59
N VAL A 28 -5.97 6.84 -8.80
CA VAL A 28 -4.65 6.78 -8.18
C VAL A 28 -4.60 5.47 -7.41
N ALA A 29 -3.89 4.50 -7.95
CA ALA A 29 -3.78 3.20 -7.32
C ALA A 29 -3.07 3.42 -5.97
N GLY A 30 -3.77 3.13 -4.89
CA GLY A 30 -3.21 3.19 -3.54
C GLY A 30 -1.92 2.37 -3.42
N PRO A 31 -1.24 2.44 -2.27
CA PRO A 31 0.00 1.71 -2.05
C PRO A 31 -0.07 0.25 -2.51
N ALA A 32 1.03 -0.30 -3.03
CA ALA A 32 1.06 -1.67 -3.56
C ALA A 32 0.59 -2.69 -2.50
N GLU A 33 0.86 -2.41 -1.24
CA GLU A 33 0.47 -3.20 -0.07
C GLU A 33 -1.05 -3.31 0.09
N CYS A 34 -1.79 -2.33 -0.38
CA CYS A 34 -3.25 -2.34 -0.31
C CYS A 34 -3.91 -3.32 -1.29
N ARG A 35 -3.16 -3.87 -2.25
CA ARG A 35 -3.66 -4.76 -3.29
C ARG A 35 -3.59 -6.24 -2.92
N VAL A 36 -2.92 -6.58 -1.83
CA VAL A 36 -2.71 -7.96 -1.40
C VAL A 36 -3.42 -8.23 -0.07
N PRO A 37 -4.10 -9.37 0.07
CA PRO A 37 -4.94 -9.64 1.25
C PRO A 37 -4.12 -9.88 2.54
N VAL A 38 -2.90 -10.38 2.43
CA VAL A 38 -1.93 -10.54 3.53
C VAL A 38 -0.56 -10.43 2.93
N SER A 39 0.27 -9.53 3.46
CA SER A 39 1.62 -9.38 2.94
C SER A 39 2.62 -9.80 3.99
N VAL A 40 3.06 -11.04 3.84
CA VAL A 40 4.36 -11.45 4.34
C VAL A 40 5.36 -10.99 3.28
N ILE A 41 6.08 -9.90 3.54
CA ILE A 41 7.11 -9.42 2.62
C ILE A 41 8.33 -10.34 2.69
N ASP A 42 8.67 -10.76 3.91
CA ASP A 42 9.67 -11.78 4.20
C ASP A 42 9.38 -12.39 5.58
N SER A 43 10.28 -13.26 6.07
CA SER A 43 10.09 -13.99 7.33
C SER A 43 9.94 -13.11 8.57
N LEU A 44 10.31 -11.83 8.49
CA LEU A 44 10.28 -10.87 9.61
C LEU A 44 9.51 -9.59 9.31
N HIS A 45 8.95 -9.41 8.12
CA HIS A 45 8.19 -8.22 7.74
C HIS A 45 6.77 -8.57 7.32
N PHE A 46 5.80 -8.04 8.06
CA PHE A 46 4.38 -8.33 7.91
C PHE A 46 3.60 -7.05 7.71
N ILE A 47 2.54 -7.10 6.91
CA ILE A 47 1.68 -5.96 6.67
C ILE A 47 0.26 -6.26 7.15
N VAL A 48 -0.34 -5.25 7.80
CA VAL A 48 -1.75 -5.18 8.14
C VAL A 48 -2.35 -3.99 7.40
N ALA A 49 -3.27 -4.25 6.49
CA ALA A 49 -4.00 -3.19 5.82
C ALA A 49 -5.15 -2.67 6.70
N ILE A 50 -5.34 -1.35 6.70
CA ILE A 50 -6.51 -0.70 7.29
C ILE A 50 -7.42 -0.31 6.15
N ARG A 51 -8.63 -0.87 6.10
CA ARG A 51 -9.65 -0.55 5.09
C ARG A 51 -11.04 -0.95 5.55
N ASN A 52 -12.06 -0.26 5.06
CA ASN A 52 -13.45 -0.47 5.46
C ASN A 52 -13.62 -0.43 6.98
N PHE A 53 -12.92 0.48 7.66
CA PHE A 53 -12.93 0.65 9.12
C PHE A 53 -12.55 -0.64 9.87
N ALA A 54 -11.60 -1.43 9.34
CA ALA A 54 -11.12 -2.66 9.94
C ALA A 54 -9.64 -2.90 9.67
N PHE A 55 -9.00 -3.71 10.52
CA PHE A 55 -7.66 -4.23 10.31
C PHE A 55 -7.73 -5.55 9.53
N HIS A 56 -6.88 -5.68 8.51
CA HIS A 56 -6.82 -6.87 7.67
C HIS A 56 -5.39 -7.42 7.59
N PRO A 57 -5.11 -8.59 8.19
CA PRO A 57 -6.03 -9.39 8.99
C PRO A 57 -6.31 -8.77 10.38
N ASP A 58 -7.44 -9.13 10.98
CA ASP A 58 -7.81 -8.77 12.35
C ASP A 58 -7.09 -9.62 13.41
N SER A 59 -6.44 -10.68 12.99
CA SER A 59 -5.62 -11.57 13.82
C SER A 59 -4.41 -12.04 13.03
N ILE A 60 -3.20 -11.79 13.56
CA ILE A 60 -1.94 -12.20 12.94
C ILE A 60 -1.01 -12.83 13.98
N ALA A 61 -0.29 -13.87 13.58
CA ALA A 61 0.81 -14.46 14.36
C ALA A 61 2.14 -14.21 13.65
N VAL A 62 3.12 -13.72 14.39
CA VAL A 62 4.45 -13.38 13.86
C VAL A 62 5.54 -13.93 14.79
N PRO A 63 6.76 -14.21 14.29
CA PRO A 63 7.88 -14.59 15.13
C PRO A 63 8.39 -13.40 15.96
N ALA A 64 9.06 -13.70 17.07
CA ALA A 64 9.79 -12.69 17.83
C ALA A 64 10.87 -12.03 16.94
N GLY A 65 11.02 -10.72 17.04
CA GLY A 65 11.87 -9.91 16.18
C GLY A 65 11.18 -9.39 14.91
N ALA A 66 9.94 -9.80 14.64
CA ALA A 66 9.21 -9.34 13.47
C ALA A 66 8.81 -7.88 13.57
N THR A 67 8.82 -7.20 12.43
CA THR A 67 8.27 -5.86 12.24
C THR A 67 6.92 -5.96 11.53
N VAL A 68 5.90 -5.39 12.16
CA VAL A 68 4.57 -5.26 11.57
C VAL A 68 4.37 -3.82 11.13
N THR A 69 3.92 -3.64 9.89
CA THR A 69 3.60 -2.34 9.29
C THR A 69 2.10 -2.27 9.02
N TRP A 70 1.44 -1.31 9.63
CA TRP A 70 0.06 -0.96 9.28
C TRP A 70 0.06 0.08 8.17
N VAL A 71 -0.77 -0.14 7.17
CA VAL A 71 -0.92 0.76 6.01
C VAL A 71 -2.38 1.15 5.90
N ASN A 72 -2.66 2.46 5.92
CA ASN A 72 -4.03 2.93 5.69
C ASN A 72 -4.36 2.85 4.19
N CYS A 73 -5.27 1.97 3.86
CA CYS A 73 -5.74 1.66 2.51
C CYS A 73 -7.16 2.19 2.24
N GLU A 74 -7.66 3.08 3.08
CA GLU A 74 -8.92 3.77 2.81
C GLU A 74 -8.77 4.74 1.64
N ASP A 75 -9.87 5.10 1.03
CA ASP A 75 -9.89 6.10 -0.02
C ASP A 75 -9.52 7.49 0.52
N VAL A 76 -8.98 8.32 -0.35
CA VAL A 76 -8.65 9.72 -0.01
C VAL A 76 -9.89 10.45 0.47
N GLY A 77 -9.79 11.12 1.62
CA GLY A 77 -10.89 11.87 2.22
C GLY A 77 -11.74 11.08 3.21
N GLN A 78 -11.43 9.79 3.43
CA GLN A 78 -11.99 9.03 4.55
C GLN A 78 -11.35 9.47 5.87
N GLU A 79 -12.01 9.15 6.98
CA GLU A 79 -11.51 9.47 8.31
C GLU A 79 -10.17 8.78 8.60
N PRO A 80 -9.25 9.45 9.33
CA PRO A 80 -7.98 8.86 9.71
C PRO A 80 -8.19 7.73 10.73
N HIS A 81 -7.23 6.81 10.75
CA HIS A 81 -7.20 5.70 11.69
C HIS A 81 -5.94 5.73 12.54
N THR A 82 -5.97 5.05 13.67
CA THR A 82 -4.77 4.76 14.47
C THR A 82 -4.60 3.26 14.64
N THR A 83 -3.39 2.84 15.00
CA THR A 83 -3.12 1.51 15.54
C THR A 83 -2.51 1.69 16.93
N THR A 84 -3.22 1.25 17.96
CA THR A 84 -2.87 1.55 19.35
C THR A 84 -3.04 0.31 20.20
N SER A 85 -1.96 -0.10 20.89
CA SER A 85 -2.00 -1.22 21.82
C SER A 85 -2.98 -0.98 22.96
N ASP A 86 -3.73 -2.01 23.35
CA ASP A 86 -4.57 -1.97 24.56
C ASP A 86 -3.72 -1.89 25.83
N SER A 87 -2.43 -2.29 25.75
CA SER A 87 -1.47 -2.15 26.85
C SER A 87 -0.72 -0.82 26.68
N ALA A 88 -0.86 0.05 27.67
CA ALA A 88 -0.27 1.38 27.64
C ALA A 88 1.26 1.33 27.42
N GLY A 89 1.77 2.19 26.53
CA GLY A 89 3.19 2.38 26.30
C GLY A 89 3.87 1.31 25.44
N VAL A 90 3.13 0.32 24.90
CA VAL A 90 3.72 -0.68 24.00
C VAL A 90 3.89 -0.10 22.61
N TRP A 91 2.83 0.38 21.98
CA TRP A 91 2.89 1.23 20.78
C TRP A 91 1.62 2.06 20.62
N GLY A 92 1.70 3.10 19.81
CA GLY A 92 0.59 3.89 19.33
C GLY A 92 1.03 4.73 18.16
N SER A 93 0.26 4.73 17.07
CA SER A 93 0.52 5.62 15.94
C SER A 93 -0.12 7.01 16.18
N ALA A 94 0.36 8.02 15.45
CA ALA A 94 -0.43 9.19 15.13
C ALA A 94 -1.59 8.82 14.20
N ASP A 95 -2.43 9.79 13.85
CA ASP A 95 -3.45 9.61 12.84
C ASP A 95 -2.82 9.24 11.49
N LEU A 96 -3.29 8.16 10.91
CA LEU A 96 -2.89 7.65 9.62
C LEU A 96 -3.99 8.01 8.62
N THR A 97 -3.68 8.89 7.69
CA THR A 97 -4.55 9.20 6.54
C THR A 97 -4.31 8.21 5.40
N SER A 98 -5.09 8.29 4.32
CA SER A 98 -4.95 7.39 3.16
C SER A 98 -3.51 7.31 2.65
N GLY A 99 -2.94 6.13 2.60
CA GLY A 99 -1.57 5.84 2.18
C GLY A 99 -0.51 5.92 3.27
N ASP A 100 -0.83 6.46 4.46
CA ASP A 100 0.11 6.54 5.58
C ASP A 100 0.43 5.18 6.17
N ARG A 101 1.59 5.09 6.82
CA ARG A 101 2.14 3.87 7.41
C ARG A 101 2.63 4.13 8.82
N PHE A 102 2.53 3.08 9.63
CA PHE A 102 3.18 2.99 10.94
C PHE A 102 3.78 1.60 11.09
N SER A 103 4.98 1.50 11.66
CA SER A 103 5.66 0.22 11.88
C SER A 103 6.10 0.07 13.33
N HIS A 104 6.01 -1.16 13.86
CA HIS A 104 6.52 -1.51 15.18
C HIS A 104 7.19 -2.88 15.15
N THR A 105 8.32 -3.03 15.85
CA THR A 105 9.08 -4.29 15.95
C THR A 105 8.78 -4.96 17.28
N PHE A 106 8.38 -6.22 17.24
CA PHE A 106 8.00 -7.02 18.41
C PHE A 106 9.13 -7.94 18.85
N ALA A 107 9.91 -7.53 19.84
CA ALA A 107 11.09 -8.28 20.28
C ALA A 107 10.74 -9.49 21.20
N THR A 108 9.61 -9.46 21.90
CA THR A 108 9.25 -10.45 22.91
C THR A 108 7.96 -11.18 22.60
N PRO A 109 7.88 -12.51 22.84
CA PRO A 109 6.64 -13.26 22.73
C PRO A 109 5.52 -12.70 23.59
N GLY A 110 4.29 -12.79 23.09
CA GLY A 110 3.13 -12.30 23.83
C GLY A 110 1.88 -12.15 22.98
N LYS A 111 0.78 -11.77 23.63
CA LYS A 111 -0.48 -11.43 22.99
C LYS A 111 -0.72 -9.94 23.12
N PHE A 112 -0.93 -9.29 22.01
CA PHE A 112 -1.05 -7.85 21.91
C PHE A 112 -2.38 -7.48 21.25
N PRO A 113 -3.48 -7.34 22.02
CA PRO A 113 -4.69 -6.75 21.52
C PRO A 113 -4.49 -5.26 21.25
N TYR A 114 -5.17 -4.74 20.21
CA TYR A 114 -5.05 -3.34 19.83
C TYR A 114 -6.34 -2.84 19.12
N HIS A 115 -6.46 -1.54 19.00
CA HIS A 115 -7.62 -0.88 18.44
C HIS A 115 -7.26 0.40 17.70
N CYS A 116 -8.25 0.94 16.98
CA CYS A 116 -8.24 2.30 16.45
C CYS A 116 -8.90 3.23 17.48
N ILE A 117 -8.24 4.30 17.91
CA ILE A 117 -8.77 5.22 18.95
C ILE A 117 -10.12 5.83 18.53
N PRO A 118 -10.29 6.44 17.33
CA PRO A 118 -11.58 6.99 16.92
C PRO A 118 -12.71 5.94 16.85
N HIS A 119 -12.37 4.66 16.60
CA HIS A 119 -13.33 3.60 16.33
C HIS A 119 -13.22 2.43 17.31
N GLN A 120 -12.79 2.67 18.54
CA GLN A 120 -12.43 1.64 19.52
C GLN A 120 -13.55 0.67 19.91
N THR A 121 -14.80 0.98 19.63
CA THR A 121 -15.94 0.11 19.94
C THR A 121 -16.06 -1.08 18.97
N PHE A 122 -15.58 -0.97 17.74
CA PHE A 122 -15.72 -2.00 16.71
C PHE A 122 -14.43 -2.28 15.92
N MET A 123 -13.51 -1.33 15.81
CA MET A 123 -12.26 -1.51 15.07
C MET A 123 -11.16 -2.01 15.99
N ARG A 124 -11.15 -3.32 16.21
CA ARG A 124 -10.23 -4.02 17.13
C ARG A 124 -9.58 -5.20 16.45
N ALA A 125 -8.37 -5.54 16.89
CA ALA A 125 -7.59 -6.65 16.35
C ALA A 125 -6.63 -7.22 17.41
N LYS A 126 -5.92 -8.29 17.07
CA LYS A 126 -4.90 -8.88 17.93
C LYS A 126 -3.68 -9.34 17.14
N LEU A 127 -2.53 -9.21 17.79
CA LEU A 127 -1.27 -9.73 17.30
C LEU A 127 -0.71 -10.71 18.32
N VAL A 128 -0.19 -11.84 17.85
CA VAL A 128 0.45 -12.86 18.67
C VAL A 128 1.90 -12.99 18.22
N VAL A 129 2.84 -12.79 19.14
CA VAL A 129 4.28 -13.01 18.93
C VAL A 129 4.65 -14.35 19.53
N GLN A 130 5.31 -15.21 18.74
CA GLN A 130 5.71 -16.59 19.09
C GLN A 130 7.23 -16.74 19.12
#